data_e49c33120ffb5ef8e741780544c9b5c3
#
_entry.id   e49c33120ffb5ef8e741780544c9b5c3
#
_cell.length_a   1.000
_cell.length_b   1.000
_cell.length_c   1.000
_cell.angle_alpha   90.00
_cell.angle_beta   90.00
_cell.angle_gamma   90.00
#
_symmetry.space_group_name_H-M   'P 1'
#
loop_
_entity.id
_entity.type
_entity.pdbx_description
1 polymer ?
#
loop_
_entity_poly.entity_id
_entity_poly.type
_entity_poly.pdbx_seq_one_letter_code
_entity_poly.pdbx_strand_id
1 'polypeptide(L)'
;MNSEMFTVPQGHRIYGMQLPVQAQSAYFVADWERTAGPHELAMLAKACDESGFAYVGVCDHVALPESVAGGMGTHWADPIATLSWIAGMTSKVGLLSHVYVLPYRNPRVAAKRFATLDHLSDGRALIGIGAGHAQAEFELLGIDFHNRGKALDSGIPELAMLLENEFVNGFGARPLPTQSPRPPIWVAGSSPAAIKRAARLGDGWLPQGPSDAGMIHILNDEWARIGRHVENFMIGHITPFLYIGEPTFDVGEATLTGSAQSIAERILAGTASGVNQLQVRFKAQSCQELCDQIAAFAAEVAPFVTTI
;
A
#
# COMPACT_ATOMS: atom_id res chain seq x y z
N MET A 1 19.03 -7.26 -12.51
CA MET A 1 19.03 -5.83 -12.19
C MET A 1 17.75 -5.54 -11.41
N ASN A 2 17.87 -4.88 -10.31
CA ASN A 2 16.84 -4.23 -9.45
C ASN A 2 15.98 -5.06 -8.50
N SER A 3 16.58 -5.90 -7.63
CA SER A 3 15.99 -6.15 -6.28
C SER A 3 16.26 -4.96 -5.32
N GLU A 4 16.95 -3.92 -5.79
CA GLU A 4 17.39 -2.78 -4.97
C GLU A 4 16.33 -1.67 -4.80
N MET A 5 15.32 -1.60 -5.68
CA MET A 5 14.35 -0.49 -5.68
C MET A 5 13.55 -0.37 -4.37
N PHE A 6 13.31 -1.49 -3.70
CA PHE A 6 12.57 -1.53 -2.43
C PHE A 6 13.41 -2.00 -1.24
N THR A 7 14.73 -1.97 -1.38
CA THR A 7 15.65 -2.16 -0.27
C THR A 7 15.88 -0.82 0.40
N VAL A 8 15.40 -0.67 1.64
CA VAL A 8 15.65 0.54 2.42
C VAL A 8 16.99 0.41 3.11
N PRO A 9 17.95 1.31 2.85
CA PRO A 9 19.20 1.29 3.59
C PRO A 9 18.95 1.37 5.10
N GLN A 10 19.78 0.69 5.89
CA GLN A 10 19.69 0.77 7.34
C GLN A 10 19.77 2.24 7.79
N GLY A 11 18.89 2.65 8.68
CA GLY A 11 18.82 4.04 9.12
C GLY A 11 18.03 4.97 8.19
N HIS A 12 17.30 4.43 7.21
CA HIS A 12 16.45 5.22 6.32
C HIS A 12 14.99 4.77 6.36
N ARG A 13 14.10 5.68 5.91
CA ARG A 13 12.67 5.42 5.66
C ARG A 13 12.33 5.75 4.23
N ILE A 14 11.39 4.99 3.67
CA ILE A 14 10.70 5.35 2.43
C ILE A 14 9.32 5.96 2.75
N TYR A 15 8.77 6.68 1.80
CA TYR A 15 7.40 7.20 1.87
C TYR A 15 6.65 6.92 0.56
N GLY A 16 5.36 6.75 0.71
CA GLY A 16 4.44 6.56 -0.40
C GLY A 16 3.03 6.94 0.00
N MET A 17 2.08 6.84 -0.90
CA MET A 17 0.68 7.14 -0.61
C MET A 17 -0.29 6.21 -1.32
N GLN A 18 -1.44 5.99 -0.70
CA GLN A 18 -2.59 5.47 -1.41
C GLN A 18 -3.18 6.61 -2.25
N LEU A 19 -3.36 6.37 -3.55
CA LEU A 19 -3.93 7.39 -4.44
C LEU A 19 -5.40 7.65 -4.09
N PRO A 20 -5.83 8.91 -4.03
CA PRO A 20 -7.24 9.26 -4.06
C PRO A 20 -7.83 9.02 -5.46
N VAL A 21 -9.10 9.33 -5.66
CA VAL A 21 -9.84 9.21 -6.94
C VAL A 21 -10.12 7.75 -7.35
N GLN A 22 -9.21 6.81 -7.13
CA GLN A 22 -9.40 5.40 -7.45
C GLN A 22 -10.49 4.71 -6.60
N ALA A 23 -10.87 5.36 -5.49
CA ALA A 23 -11.93 4.93 -4.58
C ALA A 23 -12.69 6.15 -4.07
N GLN A 24 -14.02 6.12 -4.08
CA GLN A 24 -14.86 7.25 -3.67
C GLN A 24 -15.67 6.90 -2.41
N SER A 25 -14.96 6.69 -1.31
CA SER A 25 -15.58 6.53 0.01
C SER A 25 -15.84 7.90 0.64
N ALA A 26 -17.07 8.15 1.10
CA ALA A 26 -17.42 9.40 1.78
C ALA A 26 -16.62 9.66 3.06
N TYR A 27 -15.99 8.64 3.61
CA TYR A 27 -15.12 8.78 4.79
C TYR A 27 -13.74 9.38 4.49
N PHE A 28 -13.26 9.29 3.25
CA PHE A 28 -11.87 9.60 2.90
C PHE A 28 -11.72 10.63 1.80
N VAL A 29 -12.74 10.80 0.92
CA VAL A 29 -12.66 11.70 -0.22
C VAL A 29 -12.92 13.16 0.18
N ALA A 30 -12.16 14.07 -0.40
CA ALA A 30 -12.49 15.49 -0.44
C ALA A 30 -13.57 15.76 -1.50
N ASP A 31 -14.26 16.91 -1.40
CA ASP A 31 -15.39 17.20 -2.30
C ASP A 31 -15.00 17.23 -3.78
N TRP A 32 -13.80 17.71 -4.11
CA TRP A 32 -13.30 17.75 -5.48
C TRP A 32 -13.12 16.35 -6.09
N GLU A 33 -12.82 15.34 -5.27
CA GLU A 33 -12.61 13.97 -5.74
C GLU A 33 -13.90 13.33 -6.25
N ARG A 34 -15.07 13.81 -5.83
CA ARG A 34 -16.38 13.28 -6.26
C ARG A 34 -16.63 13.45 -7.77
N THR A 35 -15.99 14.44 -8.38
CA THR A 35 -16.09 14.73 -9.82
C THR A 35 -14.80 14.43 -10.56
N ALA A 36 -13.76 14.01 -9.84
CA ALA A 36 -12.48 13.65 -10.42
C ALA A 36 -12.55 12.30 -11.14
N GLY A 37 -11.69 12.14 -12.14
CA GLY A 37 -11.67 10.97 -12.99
C GLY A 37 -10.25 10.49 -13.34
N PRO A 38 -10.12 9.74 -14.44
CA PRO A 38 -8.81 9.19 -14.85
C PRO A 38 -7.74 10.26 -15.10
N HIS A 39 -8.14 11.47 -15.51
CA HIS A 39 -7.19 12.57 -15.74
C HIS A 39 -6.51 12.99 -14.44
N GLU A 40 -7.27 13.25 -13.39
CA GLU A 40 -6.76 13.63 -12.06
C GLU A 40 -5.95 12.50 -11.43
N LEU A 41 -6.41 11.25 -11.58
CA LEU A 41 -5.66 10.08 -11.11
C LEU A 41 -4.28 9.99 -11.78
N ALA A 42 -4.21 10.27 -13.10
CA ALA A 42 -2.94 10.31 -13.84
C ALA A 42 -2.03 11.45 -13.37
N MET A 43 -2.59 12.65 -13.13
CA MET A 43 -1.83 13.79 -12.60
C MET A 43 -1.17 13.44 -11.25
N LEU A 44 -1.93 12.85 -10.33
CA LEU A 44 -1.45 12.46 -9.00
C LEU A 44 -0.37 11.36 -9.06
N ALA A 45 -0.57 10.35 -9.91
CA ALA A 45 0.43 9.30 -10.09
C ALA A 45 1.75 9.85 -10.64
N LYS A 46 1.69 10.78 -11.61
CA LYS A 46 2.86 11.48 -12.15
C LYS A 46 3.52 12.39 -11.11
N ALA A 47 2.73 13.15 -10.35
CA ALA A 47 3.26 13.99 -9.28
C ALA A 47 4.07 13.16 -8.25
N CYS A 48 3.58 11.97 -7.88
CA CYS A 48 4.32 11.05 -7.02
C CYS A 48 5.60 10.50 -7.69
N ASP A 49 5.52 10.12 -8.98
CA ASP A 49 6.67 9.62 -9.76
C ASP A 49 7.80 10.66 -9.86
N GLU A 50 7.43 11.90 -10.14
CA GLU A 50 8.35 13.04 -10.29
C GLU A 50 8.92 13.50 -8.95
N SER A 51 8.14 13.39 -7.88
CA SER A 51 8.53 13.80 -6.52
C SER A 51 9.26 12.71 -5.72
N GLY A 52 9.59 11.57 -6.32
CA GLY A 52 10.41 10.53 -5.68
C GLY A 52 9.68 9.74 -4.59
N PHE A 53 8.37 9.63 -4.67
CA PHE A 53 7.62 8.69 -3.84
C PHE A 53 8.03 7.26 -4.15
N ALA A 54 8.27 6.46 -3.13
CA ALA A 54 8.68 5.07 -3.31
C ALA A 54 7.56 4.22 -3.92
N TYR A 55 6.30 4.54 -3.64
CA TYR A 55 5.17 3.83 -4.22
C TYR A 55 3.89 4.68 -4.25
N VAL A 56 2.98 4.29 -5.15
CA VAL A 56 1.56 4.65 -5.12
C VAL A 56 0.72 3.40 -4.89
N GLY A 57 -0.35 3.52 -4.09
CA GLY A 57 -1.20 2.41 -3.68
C GLY A 57 -2.62 2.49 -4.25
N VAL A 58 -3.17 1.35 -4.62
CA VAL A 58 -4.57 1.19 -5.07
C VAL A 58 -5.25 0.09 -4.25
N CYS A 59 -6.42 0.38 -3.69
CA CYS A 59 -7.18 -0.57 -2.87
C CYS A 59 -8.07 -1.51 -3.71
N ASP A 60 -8.69 -2.47 -3.05
CA ASP A 60 -9.41 -3.57 -3.69
C ASP A 60 -10.77 -3.80 -3.03
N HIS A 61 -11.81 -3.42 -3.76
CA HIS A 61 -13.18 -3.84 -3.50
C HIS A 61 -13.82 -4.29 -4.82
N VAL A 62 -14.53 -5.40 -4.79
CA VAL A 62 -15.20 -5.95 -5.98
C VAL A 62 -16.57 -5.34 -6.16
N ALA A 63 -17.37 -5.34 -5.09
CA ALA A 63 -18.68 -4.73 -5.05
C ALA A 63 -19.15 -4.58 -3.60
N LEU A 64 -19.76 -3.48 -3.28
CA LEU A 64 -20.28 -3.20 -1.94
C LEU A 64 -21.80 -3.21 -1.92
N PRO A 65 -22.43 -3.70 -0.83
CA PRO A 65 -23.89 -3.71 -0.69
C PRO A 65 -24.47 -2.29 -0.68
N GLU A 66 -25.67 -2.13 -1.21
CA GLU A 66 -26.41 -0.86 -1.21
C GLU A 66 -26.53 -0.26 0.19
N SER A 67 -26.67 -1.10 1.21
CA SER A 67 -26.80 -0.68 2.62
C SER A 67 -25.59 0.09 3.17
N VAL A 68 -24.40 -0.05 2.58
CA VAL A 68 -23.17 0.68 2.99
C VAL A 68 -22.73 1.70 1.94
N ALA A 69 -23.41 1.78 0.79
CA ALA A 69 -23.03 2.65 -0.32
C ALA A 69 -23.01 4.14 0.05
N GLY A 70 -23.87 4.58 0.99
CA GLY A 70 -23.89 5.96 1.47
C GLY A 70 -22.60 6.43 2.14
N GLY A 71 -21.86 5.51 2.79
CA GLY A 71 -20.58 5.80 3.44
C GLY A 71 -19.37 5.31 2.64
N MET A 72 -19.42 4.08 2.15
CA MET A 72 -18.31 3.46 1.44
C MET A 72 -18.23 3.85 -0.04
N GLY A 73 -19.34 4.35 -0.61
CA GLY A 73 -19.43 4.54 -2.06
C GLY A 73 -19.49 3.20 -2.81
N THR A 74 -19.63 3.28 -4.13
CA THR A 74 -19.60 2.11 -5.02
C THR A 74 -18.53 2.21 -6.10
N HIS A 75 -17.80 3.32 -6.15
CA HIS A 75 -16.70 3.51 -7.06
C HIS A 75 -15.40 3.02 -6.43
N TRP A 76 -14.94 1.86 -6.89
CA TRP A 76 -13.69 1.23 -6.50
C TRP A 76 -13.03 0.65 -7.74
N ALA A 77 -11.89 1.19 -8.13
CA ALA A 77 -11.17 0.72 -9.31
C ALA A 77 -10.47 -0.63 -9.03
N ASP A 78 -10.45 -1.53 -10.01
CA ASP A 78 -9.66 -2.78 -9.88
C ASP A 78 -8.18 -2.44 -9.71
N PRO A 79 -7.51 -2.97 -8.68
CA PRO A 79 -6.13 -2.58 -8.37
C PRO A 79 -5.14 -2.95 -9.48
N ILE A 80 -5.28 -4.11 -10.10
CA ILE A 80 -4.30 -4.54 -11.12
C ILE A 80 -4.51 -3.79 -12.43
N ALA A 81 -5.76 -3.60 -12.85
CA ALA A 81 -6.05 -2.79 -14.05
C ALA A 81 -5.56 -1.36 -13.89
N THR A 82 -5.83 -0.75 -12.72
CA THR A 82 -5.42 0.62 -12.41
C THR A 82 -3.89 0.76 -12.32
N LEU A 83 -3.22 -0.14 -11.59
CA LEU A 83 -1.76 -0.11 -11.47
C LEU A 83 -1.07 -0.38 -12.82
N SER A 84 -1.64 -1.25 -13.68
CA SER A 84 -1.11 -1.47 -15.02
C SER A 84 -1.25 -0.24 -15.92
N TRP A 85 -2.37 0.49 -15.78
CA TRP A 85 -2.57 1.75 -16.49
C TRP A 85 -1.61 2.83 -16.00
N ILE A 86 -1.40 2.95 -14.68
CA ILE A 86 -0.41 3.86 -14.07
C ILE A 86 1.02 3.49 -14.52
N ALA A 87 1.34 2.20 -14.62
CA ALA A 87 2.65 1.72 -15.08
C ALA A 87 3.04 2.30 -16.44
N GLY A 88 2.06 2.45 -17.35
CA GLY A 88 2.29 2.97 -18.69
C GLY A 88 2.57 4.48 -18.76
N MET A 89 2.37 5.23 -17.68
CA MET A 89 2.55 6.68 -17.64
C MET A 89 3.55 7.19 -16.60
N THR A 90 4.12 6.27 -15.83
CA THR A 90 5.14 6.52 -14.79
C THR A 90 6.39 5.70 -15.08
N SER A 91 7.53 6.06 -14.48
CA SER A 91 8.80 5.41 -14.78
C SER A 91 9.62 4.97 -13.56
N LYS A 92 9.31 5.50 -12.36
CA LYS A 92 10.11 5.28 -11.15
C LYS A 92 9.27 4.74 -10.00
N VAL A 93 8.07 5.31 -9.78
CA VAL A 93 7.24 4.99 -8.62
C VAL A 93 6.80 3.54 -8.60
N GLY A 94 6.91 2.91 -7.44
CA GLY A 94 6.43 1.55 -7.19
C GLY A 94 4.90 1.46 -7.25
N LEU A 95 4.40 0.31 -7.64
CA LEU A 95 3.00 0.04 -7.94
C LEU A 95 2.44 -0.94 -6.90
N LEU A 96 1.92 -0.40 -5.80
CA LEU A 96 1.48 -1.19 -4.65
C LEU A 96 -0.02 -1.50 -4.73
N SER A 97 -0.40 -2.78 -4.72
CA SER A 97 -1.77 -3.13 -4.36
C SER A 97 -1.96 -2.88 -2.85
N HIS A 98 -2.91 -2.01 -2.45
CA HIS A 98 -3.02 -1.55 -1.06
C HIS A 98 -4.45 -1.64 -0.49
N VAL A 99 -4.99 -2.83 -0.26
CA VAL A 99 -4.32 -4.10 -0.44
C VAL A 99 -5.17 -5.03 -1.30
N TYR A 100 -4.53 -5.92 -2.05
CA TYR A 100 -5.20 -6.97 -2.81
C TYR A 100 -5.77 -8.02 -1.85
N VAL A 101 -7.06 -8.29 -1.92
CA VAL A 101 -7.70 -9.32 -1.10
C VAL A 101 -7.48 -10.69 -1.74
N LEU A 102 -6.36 -11.33 -1.40
CA LEU A 102 -5.95 -12.59 -2.02
C LEU A 102 -7.03 -13.69 -1.90
N PRO A 103 -7.75 -13.84 -0.78
CA PRO A 103 -8.82 -14.84 -0.66
C PRO A 103 -9.97 -14.71 -1.65
N TYR A 104 -10.18 -13.57 -2.29
CA TYR A 104 -11.20 -13.44 -3.36
C TYR A 104 -10.82 -14.18 -4.64
N ARG A 105 -9.56 -14.59 -4.80
CA ARG A 105 -9.04 -15.02 -6.09
C ARG A 105 -8.17 -16.28 -5.96
N ASN A 106 -8.09 -17.03 -7.05
CA ASN A 106 -7.16 -18.14 -7.15
C ASN A 106 -5.71 -17.61 -7.18
N PRO A 107 -4.79 -18.11 -6.32
CA PRO A 107 -3.40 -17.66 -6.26
C PRO A 107 -2.66 -17.74 -7.61
N ARG A 108 -2.97 -18.70 -8.48
CA ARG A 108 -2.38 -18.82 -9.82
C ARG A 108 -2.77 -17.64 -10.72
N VAL A 109 -4.03 -17.21 -10.65
CA VAL A 109 -4.50 -16.05 -11.39
C VAL A 109 -3.87 -14.78 -10.84
N ALA A 110 -3.74 -14.66 -9.52
CA ALA A 110 -3.05 -13.55 -8.87
C ALA A 110 -1.57 -13.49 -9.27
N ALA A 111 -0.85 -14.61 -9.22
CA ALA A 111 0.55 -14.71 -9.64
C ALA A 111 0.74 -14.25 -11.09
N LYS A 112 -0.14 -14.70 -12.01
CA LYS A 112 -0.08 -14.27 -13.42
C LYS A 112 -0.25 -12.76 -13.57
N ARG A 113 -1.16 -12.17 -12.84
CA ARG A 113 -1.43 -10.72 -12.87
C ARG A 113 -0.25 -9.91 -12.34
N PHE A 114 0.28 -10.29 -11.18
CA PHE A 114 1.42 -9.60 -10.58
C PHE A 114 2.71 -9.77 -11.37
N ALA A 115 2.98 -10.97 -11.89
CA ALA A 115 4.13 -11.20 -12.75
C ALA A 115 4.04 -10.36 -14.04
N THR A 116 2.83 -10.23 -14.61
CA THR A 116 2.62 -9.38 -15.79
C THR A 116 2.80 -7.91 -15.48
N LEU A 117 2.22 -7.41 -14.35
CA LEU A 117 2.41 -6.02 -13.90
C LEU A 117 3.89 -5.71 -13.70
N ASP A 118 4.60 -6.60 -13.01
CA ASP A 118 6.03 -6.42 -12.73
C ASP A 118 6.86 -6.40 -14.01
N HIS A 119 6.60 -7.33 -14.91
CA HIS A 119 7.28 -7.40 -16.20
C HIS A 119 7.04 -6.16 -17.06
N LEU A 120 5.78 -5.69 -17.16
CA LEU A 120 5.43 -4.52 -17.97
C LEU A 120 5.89 -3.19 -17.35
N SER A 121 6.10 -3.16 -16.05
CA SER A 121 6.56 -1.97 -15.32
C SER A 121 8.08 -1.96 -15.08
N ASP A 122 8.82 -2.92 -15.64
CA ASP A 122 10.28 -3.07 -15.43
C ASP A 122 10.67 -3.20 -13.95
N GLY A 123 9.94 -4.08 -13.22
CA GLY A 123 10.29 -4.44 -11.84
C GLY A 123 9.76 -3.48 -10.78
N ARG A 124 8.63 -2.79 -11.00
CA ARG A 124 8.05 -1.82 -10.06
C ARG A 124 6.85 -2.34 -9.26
N ALA A 125 6.43 -3.59 -9.44
CA ALA A 125 5.30 -4.11 -8.68
C ALA A 125 5.66 -4.33 -7.20
N LEU A 126 4.72 -3.98 -6.32
CA LEU A 126 4.71 -4.26 -4.90
C LEU A 126 3.40 -4.98 -4.55
N ILE A 127 3.50 -6.12 -3.88
CA ILE A 127 2.33 -6.96 -3.59
C ILE A 127 1.89 -6.72 -2.15
N GLY A 128 1.00 -5.75 -1.94
CA GLY A 128 0.29 -5.60 -0.67
C GLY A 128 -0.94 -6.50 -0.65
N ILE A 129 -1.05 -7.39 0.32
CA ILE A 129 -2.14 -8.36 0.41
C ILE A 129 -2.78 -8.38 1.79
N GLY A 130 -4.08 -8.67 1.81
CA GLY A 130 -4.85 -8.78 3.03
C GLY A 130 -5.89 -9.89 2.99
N ALA A 131 -6.45 -10.19 4.16
CA ALA A 131 -7.49 -11.20 4.31
C ALA A 131 -8.88 -10.72 3.83
N GLY A 132 -9.08 -9.41 3.69
CA GLY A 132 -10.40 -8.83 3.47
C GLY A 132 -11.24 -8.69 4.76
N HIS A 133 -12.18 -7.76 4.76
CA HIS A 133 -13.03 -7.48 5.91
C HIS A 133 -14.53 -7.37 5.59
N ALA A 134 -14.88 -7.17 4.32
CA ALA A 134 -16.25 -6.99 3.88
C ALA A 134 -16.93 -8.35 3.66
N GLN A 135 -17.60 -8.90 4.68
CA GLN A 135 -18.26 -10.22 4.63
C GLN A 135 -19.20 -10.35 3.43
N ALA A 136 -19.95 -9.31 3.10
CA ALA A 136 -20.89 -9.32 1.99
C ALA A 136 -20.21 -9.55 0.62
N GLU A 137 -18.97 -9.09 0.43
CA GLU A 137 -18.21 -9.38 -0.80
C GLU A 137 -17.83 -10.87 -0.89
N PHE A 138 -17.45 -11.49 0.23
CA PHE A 138 -17.19 -12.94 0.28
C PHE A 138 -18.44 -13.73 -0.08
N GLU A 139 -19.58 -13.36 0.49
CA GLU A 139 -20.88 -14.00 0.20
C GLU A 139 -21.25 -13.84 -1.27
N LEU A 140 -21.11 -12.63 -1.82
CA LEU A 140 -21.35 -12.35 -3.25
C LEU A 140 -20.46 -13.21 -4.17
N LEU A 141 -19.20 -13.42 -3.78
CA LEU A 141 -18.24 -14.21 -4.53
C LEU A 141 -18.37 -15.74 -4.28
N GLY A 142 -19.26 -16.16 -3.38
CA GLY A 142 -19.42 -17.57 -2.99
C GLY A 142 -18.22 -18.11 -2.20
N ILE A 143 -17.52 -17.26 -1.45
CA ILE A 143 -16.30 -17.60 -0.70
C ILE A 143 -16.60 -17.56 0.79
N ASP A 144 -16.11 -18.54 1.54
CA ASP A 144 -16.30 -18.58 3.00
C ASP A 144 -15.47 -17.49 3.70
N PHE A 145 -16.18 -16.50 4.23
CA PHE A 145 -15.60 -15.40 5.01
C PHE A 145 -14.82 -15.87 6.24
N HIS A 146 -15.30 -16.90 6.93
CA HIS A 146 -14.68 -17.37 8.17
C HIS A 146 -13.35 -18.08 7.93
N ASN A 147 -13.12 -18.60 6.72
CA ASN A 147 -11.87 -19.22 6.32
C ASN A 147 -10.85 -18.24 5.68
N ARG A 148 -11.18 -16.95 5.51
CA ARG A 148 -10.32 -15.97 4.83
C ARG A 148 -8.89 -15.89 5.38
N GLY A 149 -8.73 -16.04 6.70
CA GLY A 149 -7.41 -16.05 7.34
C GLY A 149 -6.58 -17.27 6.93
N LYS A 150 -7.18 -18.46 6.94
CA LYS A 150 -6.52 -19.72 6.53
C LYS A 150 -6.23 -19.70 5.02
N ALA A 151 -7.17 -19.19 4.22
CA ALA A 151 -6.96 -19.03 2.77
C ALA A 151 -5.78 -18.10 2.47
N LEU A 152 -5.62 -17.03 3.25
CA LEU A 152 -4.46 -16.14 3.13
C LEU A 152 -3.17 -16.84 3.60
N ASP A 153 -3.21 -17.59 4.71
CA ASP A 153 -2.05 -18.32 5.24
C ASP A 153 -1.50 -19.37 4.24
N SER A 154 -2.37 -20.02 3.47
CA SER A 154 -1.96 -20.96 2.41
C SER A 154 -1.65 -20.26 1.08
N GLY A 155 -2.38 -19.18 0.77
CA GLY A 155 -2.27 -18.48 -0.50
C GLY A 155 -0.97 -17.69 -0.64
N ILE A 156 -0.40 -17.12 0.44
CA ILE A 156 0.86 -16.38 0.38
C ILE A 156 2.03 -17.26 -0.07
N PRO A 157 2.30 -18.42 0.56
CA PRO A 157 3.37 -19.31 0.10
C PRO A 157 3.15 -19.82 -1.33
N GLU A 158 1.90 -20.14 -1.70
CA GLU A 158 1.59 -20.55 -3.06
C GLU A 158 1.87 -19.43 -4.06
N LEU A 159 1.45 -18.20 -3.76
CA LEU A 159 1.71 -17.02 -4.59
C LEU A 159 3.22 -16.80 -4.78
N ALA A 160 4.00 -16.84 -3.70
CA ALA A 160 5.45 -16.68 -3.75
C ALA A 160 6.09 -17.75 -4.65
N MET A 161 5.77 -19.04 -4.42
CA MET A 161 6.28 -20.15 -5.23
C MET A 161 5.96 -20.00 -6.73
N LEU A 162 4.75 -19.53 -7.07
CA LEU A 162 4.31 -19.32 -8.44
C LEU A 162 4.99 -18.13 -9.12
N LEU A 163 5.41 -17.12 -8.36
CA LEU A 163 6.15 -15.98 -8.88
C LEU A 163 7.65 -16.27 -9.07
N GLU A 164 8.19 -17.17 -8.28
CA GLU A 164 9.61 -17.55 -8.29
C GLU A 164 9.96 -18.64 -9.32
N ASN A 165 8.96 -19.43 -9.77
CA ASN A 165 9.21 -20.62 -10.57
C ASN A 165 8.38 -20.64 -11.85
N GLU A 166 9.03 -20.88 -12.98
CA GLU A 166 8.35 -21.02 -14.28
C GLU A 166 7.40 -22.24 -14.29
N PHE A 167 7.82 -23.35 -13.70
CA PHE A 167 7.06 -24.60 -13.67
C PHE A 167 6.67 -24.99 -12.25
N VAL A 168 5.37 -25.10 -12.00
CA VAL A 168 4.81 -25.55 -10.73
C VAL A 168 3.74 -26.61 -11.00
N ASN A 169 3.93 -27.83 -10.44
CA ASN A 169 3.03 -28.96 -10.61
C ASN A 169 2.77 -29.32 -12.09
N GLY A 170 3.79 -29.22 -12.94
CA GLY A 170 3.71 -29.55 -14.37
C GLY A 170 3.10 -28.46 -15.25
N PHE A 171 2.73 -27.30 -14.68
CA PHE A 171 2.21 -26.16 -15.46
C PHE A 171 3.24 -25.03 -15.50
N GLY A 172 3.54 -24.54 -16.70
CA GLY A 172 4.42 -23.41 -16.93
C GLY A 172 3.65 -22.08 -17.01
N ALA A 173 4.22 -21.01 -16.44
CA ALA A 173 3.67 -19.67 -16.53
C ALA A 173 4.77 -18.63 -16.83
N ARG A 174 4.59 -17.89 -17.92
CA ARG A 174 5.40 -16.71 -18.29
C ARG A 174 4.48 -15.53 -18.62
N PRO A 175 4.92 -14.25 -18.51
CA PRO A 175 6.26 -13.87 -18.02
C PRO A 175 6.44 -14.23 -16.55
N LEU A 176 7.69 -14.45 -16.13
CA LEU A 176 8.08 -14.33 -14.73
C LEU A 176 8.25 -12.85 -14.40
N PRO A 177 8.23 -12.46 -13.10
CA PRO A 177 8.60 -11.12 -12.69
C PRO A 177 10.00 -10.71 -13.17
N THR A 178 10.21 -9.41 -13.35
CA THR A 178 11.54 -8.83 -13.56
C THR A 178 12.34 -8.81 -12.26
N GLN A 179 11.67 -8.60 -11.13
CA GLN A 179 12.28 -8.66 -9.81
C GLN A 179 12.67 -10.10 -9.43
N SER A 180 13.83 -10.26 -8.80
CA SER A 180 14.33 -11.56 -8.34
C SER A 180 14.53 -11.54 -6.81
N PRO A 181 14.05 -12.57 -6.08
CA PRO A 181 13.37 -13.78 -6.59
C PRO A 181 11.95 -13.50 -7.08
N ARG A 182 11.31 -12.42 -6.62
CA ARG A 182 9.94 -11.97 -6.96
C ARG A 182 9.69 -10.56 -6.40
N PRO A 183 8.59 -9.88 -6.77
CA PRO A 183 8.13 -8.68 -6.08
C PRO A 183 7.93 -8.93 -4.58
N PRO A 184 8.28 -7.97 -3.70
CA PRO A 184 8.08 -8.13 -2.26
C PRO A 184 6.58 -8.22 -1.93
N ILE A 185 6.26 -9.08 -0.96
CA ILE A 185 4.90 -9.30 -0.46
C ILE A 185 4.78 -8.64 0.91
N TRP A 186 3.97 -7.58 1.00
CA TRP A 186 3.65 -6.89 2.25
C TRP A 186 2.27 -7.31 2.74
N VAL A 187 2.21 -7.84 3.96
CA VAL A 187 0.97 -8.38 4.52
C VAL A 187 0.28 -7.34 5.39
N ALA A 188 -1.01 -7.10 5.12
CA ALA A 188 -1.75 -6.05 5.79
C ALA A 188 -2.62 -6.56 6.96
N GLY A 189 -2.88 -5.61 7.87
CA GLY A 189 -3.81 -5.72 8.99
C GLY A 189 -3.17 -5.43 10.33
N SER A 190 -3.99 -4.91 11.26
CA SER A 190 -3.55 -4.47 12.60
C SER A 190 -3.95 -5.43 13.73
N SER A 191 -4.67 -6.51 13.43
CA SER A 191 -4.94 -7.54 14.45
C SER A 191 -3.67 -8.34 14.78
N PRO A 192 -3.53 -8.86 16.02
CA PRO A 192 -2.40 -9.71 16.38
C PRO A 192 -2.18 -10.89 15.41
N ALA A 193 -3.26 -11.47 14.88
CA ALA A 193 -3.18 -12.57 13.92
C ALA A 193 -2.60 -12.09 12.56
N ALA A 194 -2.95 -10.88 12.11
CA ALA A 194 -2.42 -10.30 10.88
C ALA A 194 -0.94 -9.93 11.03
N ILE A 195 -0.54 -9.32 12.14
CA ILE A 195 0.86 -8.96 12.45
C ILE A 195 1.73 -10.23 12.49
N LYS A 196 1.29 -11.27 13.21
CA LYS A 196 1.99 -12.55 13.23
C LYS A 196 2.08 -13.22 11.86
N ARG A 197 1.06 -13.06 11.01
CA ARG A 197 1.09 -13.53 9.61
C ARG A 197 2.15 -12.78 8.81
N ALA A 198 2.20 -11.45 8.93
CA ALA A 198 3.22 -10.64 8.28
C ALA A 198 4.62 -11.08 8.70
N ALA A 199 4.84 -11.29 10.01
CA ALA A 199 6.11 -11.79 10.53
C ALA A 199 6.52 -13.15 9.96
N ARG A 200 5.54 -14.04 9.74
CA ARG A 200 5.83 -15.42 9.26
C ARG A 200 6.00 -15.51 7.75
N LEU A 201 5.21 -14.78 6.99
CA LEU A 201 4.99 -15.03 5.56
C LEU A 201 5.30 -13.84 4.66
N GLY A 202 5.41 -12.62 5.22
CA GLY A 202 5.63 -11.39 4.45
C GLY A 202 7.09 -10.98 4.37
N ASP A 203 7.35 -10.04 3.47
CA ASP A 203 8.58 -9.24 3.39
C ASP A 203 8.35 -7.85 4.01
N GLY A 204 7.12 -7.57 4.44
CA GLY A 204 6.72 -6.36 5.12
C GLY A 204 5.34 -6.47 5.75
N TRP A 205 5.03 -5.48 6.59
CA TRP A 205 3.76 -5.33 7.28
C TRP A 205 3.15 -3.96 7.01
N LEU A 206 1.89 -3.94 6.57
CA LEU A 206 1.07 -2.74 6.32
C LEU A 206 -0.03 -2.64 7.38
N PRO A 207 0.04 -1.72 8.35
CA PRO A 207 -1.03 -1.50 9.31
C PRO A 207 -2.25 -0.81 8.69
N GLN A 208 -3.40 -0.93 9.36
CA GLN A 208 -4.62 -0.17 9.05
C GLN A 208 -4.69 1.09 9.91
N GLY A 209 -3.70 1.95 9.85
CA GLY A 209 -3.58 3.15 10.67
C GLY A 209 -2.16 3.35 11.20
N PRO A 210 -1.99 4.23 12.19
CA PRO A 210 -0.71 4.38 12.87
C PRO A 210 -0.27 3.06 13.51
N SER A 211 0.98 2.69 13.33
CA SER A 211 1.60 1.60 14.08
C SER A 211 2.12 2.12 15.43
N ASP A 212 2.04 1.29 16.44
CA ASP A 212 2.52 1.60 17.78
C ASP A 212 3.56 0.57 18.27
N ALA A 213 4.19 0.85 19.41
CA ALA A 213 5.21 0.00 20.00
C ALA A 213 4.66 -1.41 20.37
N GLY A 214 3.38 -1.51 20.77
CA GLY A 214 2.75 -2.79 21.11
C GLY A 214 2.59 -3.69 19.87
N MET A 215 2.22 -3.10 18.72
CA MET A 215 2.13 -3.82 17.46
C MET A 215 3.51 -4.32 16.99
N ILE A 216 4.54 -3.48 17.13
CA ILE A 216 5.92 -3.85 16.79
C ILE A 216 6.44 -4.92 17.73
N HIS A 217 6.07 -4.89 19.01
CA HIS A 217 6.41 -5.94 19.97
C HIS A 217 5.82 -7.30 19.54
N ILE A 218 4.55 -7.36 19.10
CA ILE A 218 3.93 -8.58 18.58
C ILE A 218 4.72 -9.14 17.38
N LEU A 219 5.20 -8.27 16.49
CA LEU A 219 6.00 -8.64 15.33
C LEU A 219 7.33 -9.26 15.75
N ASN A 220 8.04 -8.60 16.66
CA ASN A 220 9.34 -9.04 17.20
C ASN A 220 9.24 -10.36 17.97
N ASP A 221 8.22 -10.52 18.81
CA ASP A 221 7.95 -11.75 19.56
C ASP A 221 7.71 -12.92 18.62
N GLU A 222 6.95 -12.70 17.54
CA GLU A 222 6.69 -13.77 16.58
C GLU A 222 7.97 -14.16 15.83
N TRP A 223 8.83 -13.20 15.43
CA TRP A 223 10.13 -13.51 14.84
C TRP A 223 11.02 -14.31 15.79
N ALA A 224 11.12 -13.89 17.05
CA ALA A 224 11.88 -14.61 18.06
C ALA A 224 11.36 -16.03 18.25
N ARG A 225 10.02 -16.21 18.30
CA ARG A 225 9.37 -17.50 18.48
C ARG A 225 9.66 -18.49 17.34
N ILE A 226 9.74 -18.00 16.09
CA ILE A 226 9.95 -18.86 14.91
C ILE A 226 11.39 -18.91 14.43
N GLY A 227 12.30 -18.17 15.08
CA GLY A 227 13.70 -18.08 14.69
C GLY A 227 13.91 -17.46 13.30
N ARG A 228 13.00 -16.57 12.84
CA ARG A 228 13.10 -15.89 11.55
C ARG A 228 13.77 -14.53 11.74
N HIS A 229 14.77 -14.26 10.91
CA HIS A 229 15.33 -12.93 10.73
C HIS A 229 15.12 -12.53 9.26
N VAL A 230 14.50 -11.40 9.02
CA VAL A 230 14.26 -10.87 7.67
C VAL A 230 15.03 -9.55 7.55
N GLU A 231 16.08 -9.57 6.75
CA GLU A 231 16.76 -8.35 6.37
C GLU A 231 15.80 -7.47 5.55
N ASN A 232 15.85 -6.17 5.78
CA ASN A 232 15.04 -5.18 5.05
C ASN A 232 13.51 -5.39 5.13
N PHE A 233 13.02 -5.94 6.23
CA PHE A 233 11.57 -6.08 6.43
C PHE A 233 10.90 -4.71 6.55
N MET A 234 9.87 -4.47 5.74
CA MET A 234 9.12 -3.21 5.76
C MET A 234 8.14 -3.16 6.90
N ILE A 235 8.27 -2.15 7.77
CA ILE A 235 7.33 -1.86 8.86
C ILE A 235 6.64 -0.54 8.56
N GLY A 236 5.35 -0.63 8.18
CA GLY A 236 4.55 0.49 7.77
C GLY A 236 3.99 1.32 8.93
N HIS A 237 3.73 2.58 8.64
CA HIS A 237 3.00 3.51 9.49
C HIS A 237 2.18 4.47 8.64
N ILE A 238 0.91 4.66 8.96
CA ILE A 238 0.06 5.65 8.29
C ILE A 238 0.09 6.94 9.11
N THR A 239 0.54 8.04 8.50
CA THR A 239 0.58 9.34 9.16
C THR A 239 -0.83 9.92 9.36
N PRO A 240 -1.04 10.88 10.25
CA PRO A 240 -2.18 11.80 10.16
C PRO A 240 -2.24 12.44 8.76
N PHE A 241 -3.36 13.10 8.44
CA PHE A 241 -3.38 13.95 7.26
C PHE A 241 -2.39 15.12 7.41
N LEU A 242 -1.81 15.54 6.30
CA LEU A 242 -0.82 16.61 6.23
C LEU A 242 -1.36 17.75 5.38
N TYR A 243 -0.97 18.96 5.72
CA TYR A 243 -1.06 20.14 4.88
C TYR A 243 0.19 21.00 5.13
N ILE A 244 1.09 21.07 4.18
CA ILE A 244 2.33 21.83 4.31
C ILE A 244 2.01 23.30 4.09
N GLY A 245 2.32 24.15 5.10
CA GLY A 245 1.97 25.56 5.12
C GLY A 245 0.69 25.85 5.93
N GLU A 246 0.12 27.03 5.68
CA GLU A 246 -1.09 27.50 6.36
C GLU A 246 -2.31 27.27 5.45
N PRO A 247 -3.25 26.40 5.84
CA PRO A 247 -4.43 26.13 5.03
C PRO A 247 -5.39 27.32 5.00
N THR A 248 -6.03 27.56 3.86
CA THR A 248 -7.07 28.59 3.68
C THR A 248 -8.49 28.05 3.91
N PHE A 249 -8.61 26.78 4.31
CA PHE A 249 -9.86 26.07 4.54
C PHE A 249 -9.74 25.17 5.79
N ASP A 250 -10.85 24.66 6.26
CA ASP A 250 -10.87 23.72 7.37
C ASP A 250 -10.30 22.36 6.93
N VAL A 251 -9.14 22.03 7.42
CA VAL A 251 -8.47 20.73 7.18
C VAL A 251 -8.74 19.71 8.29
N GLY A 252 -9.44 20.11 9.35
CA GLY A 252 -9.71 19.33 10.56
C GLY A 252 -8.55 19.32 11.54
N GLU A 253 -8.87 19.32 12.84
CA GLU A 253 -7.92 19.47 13.96
C GLU A 253 -6.82 18.40 13.99
N ALA A 254 -7.10 17.20 13.50
CA ALA A 254 -6.15 16.08 13.45
C ALA A 254 -5.10 16.19 12.31
N THR A 255 -5.24 17.17 11.41
CA THR A 255 -4.31 17.38 10.30
C THR A 255 -3.05 18.09 10.82
N LEU A 256 -1.89 17.61 10.42
CA LEU A 256 -0.63 18.26 10.72
C LEU A 256 -0.43 19.42 9.73
N THR A 257 -0.37 20.65 10.25
CA THR A 257 -0.20 21.90 9.47
C THR A 257 0.98 22.71 9.98
N GLY A 258 1.41 23.70 9.19
CA GLY A 258 2.47 24.63 9.53
C GLY A 258 3.75 24.40 8.75
N SER A 259 4.90 24.79 9.33
CA SER A 259 6.19 24.64 8.66
C SER A 259 6.59 23.16 8.45
N ALA A 260 7.36 22.90 7.40
CA ALA A 260 7.87 21.57 7.10
C ALA A 260 8.59 20.93 8.29
N GLN A 261 9.40 21.69 9.01
CA GLN A 261 10.10 21.20 10.20
C GLN A 261 9.12 20.79 11.31
N SER A 262 8.10 21.61 11.61
CA SER A 262 7.09 21.29 12.64
C SER A 262 6.29 20.04 12.28
N ILE A 263 5.93 19.89 11.01
CA ILE A 263 5.25 18.69 10.50
C ILE A 263 6.15 17.46 10.65
N ALA A 264 7.41 17.56 10.26
CA ALA A 264 8.38 16.47 10.37
C ALA A 264 8.58 16.03 11.83
N GLU A 265 8.76 16.97 12.76
CA GLU A 265 8.89 16.69 14.20
C GLU A 265 7.67 15.92 14.74
N ARG A 266 6.46 16.32 14.34
CA ARG A 266 5.21 15.67 14.78
C ARG A 266 5.03 14.28 14.13
N ILE A 267 5.44 14.07 12.87
CA ILE A 267 5.48 12.75 12.23
C ILE A 267 6.42 11.84 13.01
N LEU A 268 7.65 12.30 13.30
CA LEU A 268 8.65 11.51 14.01
C LEU A 268 8.21 11.17 15.44
N ALA A 269 7.63 12.12 16.16
CA ALA A 269 7.10 11.92 17.50
C ALA A 269 5.95 10.88 17.55
N GLY A 270 5.15 10.80 16.49
CA GLY A 270 4.07 9.82 16.34
C GLY A 270 4.50 8.46 15.77
N THR A 271 5.75 8.34 15.33
CA THR A 271 6.26 7.14 14.65
C THR A 271 7.02 6.25 15.62
N ALA A 272 6.57 5.01 15.79
CA ALA A 272 7.26 4.06 16.66
C ALA A 272 8.64 3.67 16.11
N SER A 273 9.56 3.31 17.02
CA SER A 273 10.89 2.81 16.65
C SER A 273 10.78 1.54 15.81
N GLY A 274 11.61 1.45 14.77
CA GLY A 274 11.63 0.33 13.83
C GLY A 274 10.77 0.55 12.59
N VAL A 275 9.91 1.58 12.55
CA VAL A 275 9.17 1.95 11.34
C VAL A 275 10.14 2.47 10.28
N ASN A 276 10.06 1.91 9.08
CA ASN A 276 10.91 2.30 7.93
C ASN A 276 10.11 2.60 6.65
N GLN A 277 8.77 2.62 6.74
CA GLN A 277 7.88 3.00 5.66
C GLN A 277 6.76 3.91 6.19
N LEU A 278 6.59 5.09 5.58
CA LEU A 278 5.54 6.04 5.89
C LEU A 278 4.51 6.07 4.75
N GLN A 279 3.25 5.81 5.07
CA GLN A 279 2.15 6.12 4.17
C GLN A 279 1.65 7.52 4.51
N VAL A 280 1.94 8.48 3.67
CA VAL A 280 1.52 9.87 3.85
C VAL A 280 0.16 10.14 3.20
N ARG A 281 -0.58 11.09 3.77
CA ARG A 281 -1.91 11.49 3.29
C ARG A 281 -2.01 13.00 3.37
N PHE A 282 -2.66 13.61 2.41
CA PHE A 282 -2.77 15.07 2.33
C PHE A 282 -4.22 15.53 2.33
N LYS A 283 -4.46 16.76 2.79
CA LYS A 283 -5.68 17.52 2.55
C LYS A 283 -5.45 18.49 1.39
N ALA A 284 -6.45 18.63 0.53
CA ALA A 284 -6.45 19.58 -0.59
C ALA A 284 -7.87 19.86 -1.05
N GLN A 285 -8.11 21.03 -1.66
CA GLN A 285 -9.40 21.42 -2.26
C GLN A 285 -9.46 21.17 -3.76
N SER A 286 -8.35 20.78 -4.38
CA SER A 286 -8.27 20.46 -5.81
C SER A 286 -7.17 19.46 -6.10
N CYS A 287 -7.23 18.82 -7.27
CA CYS A 287 -6.18 17.94 -7.74
C CYS A 287 -4.84 18.66 -7.88
N GLN A 288 -4.83 19.89 -8.39
CA GLN A 288 -3.60 20.68 -8.52
C GLN A 288 -2.99 20.97 -7.17
N GLU A 289 -3.78 21.42 -6.18
CA GLU A 289 -3.29 21.67 -4.83
C GLU A 289 -2.73 20.38 -4.20
N LEU A 290 -3.36 19.22 -4.45
CA LEU A 290 -2.80 17.95 -3.97
C LEU A 290 -1.46 17.62 -4.63
N CYS A 291 -1.28 17.90 -5.93
CA CYS A 291 0.01 17.77 -6.60
C CYS A 291 1.06 18.71 -5.97
N ASP A 292 0.66 19.94 -5.63
CA ASP A 292 1.55 20.91 -4.97
C ASP A 292 1.94 20.43 -3.57
N GLN A 293 1.01 19.86 -2.78
CA GLN A 293 1.28 19.26 -1.47
C GLN A 293 2.21 18.03 -1.56
N ILE A 294 2.06 17.19 -2.59
CA ILE A 294 2.96 16.06 -2.87
C ILE A 294 4.38 16.57 -3.13
N ALA A 295 4.53 17.58 -3.98
CA ALA A 295 5.82 18.17 -4.30
C ALA A 295 6.45 18.88 -3.08
N ALA A 296 5.67 19.64 -2.33
CA ALA A 296 6.11 20.32 -1.10
C ALA A 296 6.58 19.32 -0.04
N PHE A 297 5.84 18.21 0.17
CA PHE A 297 6.27 17.16 1.08
C PHE A 297 7.63 16.60 0.69
N ALA A 298 7.82 16.25 -0.56
CA ALA A 298 9.05 15.65 -1.06
C ALA A 298 10.25 16.62 -0.93
N ALA A 299 10.04 17.91 -1.24
CA ALA A 299 11.09 18.90 -1.22
C ALA A 299 11.43 19.38 0.20
N GLU A 300 10.44 19.53 1.06
CA GLU A 300 10.58 20.27 2.31
C GLU A 300 10.50 19.39 3.56
N VAL A 301 9.61 18.37 3.59
CA VAL A 301 9.38 17.52 4.78
C VAL A 301 10.18 16.22 4.73
N ALA A 302 10.21 15.56 3.58
CA ALA A 302 10.87 14.26 3.41
C ALA A 302 12.34 14.24 3.85
N PRO A 303 13.16 15.28 3.60
CA PRO A 303 14.56 15.29 4.08
C PRO A 303 14.72 15.12 5.59
N PHE A 304 13.74 15.55 6.38
CA PHE A 304 13.76 15.42 7.84
C PHE A 304 13.25 14.08 8.35
N VAL A 305 12.39 13.38 7.59
CA VAL A 305 11.74 12.15 8.07
C VAL A 305 12.31 10.87 7.46
N THR A 306 13.10 10.96 6.41
CA THR A 306 13.67 9.80 5.71
C THR A 306 14.93 9.22 6.38
N THR A 307 15.57 9.93 7.27
CA THR A 307 16.69 9.40 8.09
C THR A 307 16.17 8.96 9.47
N ILE A 308 16.65 7.80 9.97
CA ILE A 308 16.29 7.21 11.28
C ILE A 308 17.36 7.53 12.30
#